data_6a750229fcae5deb828ca9e9e3cbc6f0
#
_entry.id   6a750229fcae5deb828ca9e9e3cbc6f0
#
_cell.length_a   1.000
_cell.length_b   1.000
_cell.length_c   1.000
_cell.angle_alpha   90.00
_cell.angle_beta   90.00
_cell.angle_gamma   90.00
#
_symmetry.space_group_name_H-M   'P 1'
#
loop_
_entity.id
_entity.type
_entity.pdbx_description
1 polymer ?
#
loop_
_entity_poly.entity_id
_entity_poly.type
_entity_poly.pdbx_seq_one_letter_code
_entity_poly.pdbx_strand_id
1 'polypeptide(L)'
;MVVLLTTGFSATAVAQDTVKIGWTAWSDAEFVTKLAKRIIEERFDREVELLQTDIAPQYQGLSTGSIDIMLMSWQPDTHADYVERVGAKTVNLGLLYTHARLGWAVPASIPASELSSIEDLKNPAVRDRLDGTITGIDPGAGLTRLSREAIETYGLEGYELQVSSGAGMTAALTRAVRRDDWIVVTGWSPHWMFGAFELRYLDDPKGVLGSFERVHAVARMGFYQDDVEVAGFFSRMQLPIDDLQAAMYEAQETSYEDAVTKYIENNGDRIDYWVTGEL
;
A
#
# COMPACT_ATOMS: atom_id res chain seq x y z
N MET A 1 56.55 3.28 -44.60
CA MET A 1 56.10 3.65 -43.27
C MET A 1 54.60 3.78 -43.30
N VAL A 2 53.91 2.71 -42.90
CA VAL A 2 52.42 2.65 -42.91
C VAL A 2 51.93 3.03 -41.54
N VAL A 3 51.20 4.14 -41.41
CA VAL A 3 50.55 4.56 -40.17
C VAL A 3 49.17 3.93 -40.13
N LEU A 4 48.98 2.94 -39.21
CA LEU A 4 47.65 2.42 -38.85
C LEU A 4 46.97 3.43 -37.93
N LEU A 5 45.94 4.08 -38.41
CA LEU A 5 44.97 4.82 -37.57
C LEU A 5 44.00 3.80 -36.93
N THR A 6 44.14 3.54 -35.65
CA THR A 6 43.15 2.83 -34.85
C THR A 6 42.05 3.82 -34.46
N THR A 7 40.90 3.76 -35.08
CA THR A 7 39.69 4.45 -34.64
C THR A 7 39.14 3.70 -33.41
N GLY A 8 39.38 4.27 -32.23
CA GLY A 8 38.73 3.81 -30.99
C GLY A 8 37.24 4.14 -31.05
N PHE A 9 36.40 3.12 -31.12
CA PHE A 9 34.97 3.24 -30.80
C PHE A 9 34.84 3.47 -29.32
N SER A 10 34.60 4.70 -28.87
CA SER A 10 34.09 4.96 -27.52
C SER A 10 32.63 4.52 -27.48
N ALA A 11 32.34 3.36 -26.88
CA ALA A 11 31.00 3.04 -26.51
C ALA A 11 30.56 4.08 -25.45
N THR A 12 29.71 5.00 -25.81
CA THR A 12 28.95 5.79 -24.86
C THR A 12 28.10 4.79 -24.07
N ALA A 13 28.46 4.54 -22.82
CA ALA A 13 27.55 3.90 -21.88
C ALA A 13 26.29 4.78 -21.86
N VAL A 14 25.21 4.30 -22.43
CA VAL A 14 23.88 4.87 -22.21
C VAL A 14 23.68 4.72 -20.70
N ALA A 15 23.53 5.84 -20.01
CA ALA A 15 23.15 5.82 -18.62
C ALA A 15 21.85 5.02 -18.55
N GLN A 16 21.90 3.90 -17.87
CA GLN A 16 20.73 3.07 -17.63
C GLN A 16 19.76 3.92 -16.82
N ASP A 17 18.61 4.27 -17.38
CA ASP A 17 17.66 5.16 -16.73
C ASP A 17 17.14 4.46 -15.46
N THR A 18 17.42 5.06 -14.32
CA THR A 18 16.98 4.56 -13.01
C THR A 18 15.49 4.82 -12.85
N VAL A 19 14.70 3.79 -12.61
CA VAL A 19 13.26 3.90 -12.31
C VAL A 19 13.06 4.28 -10.85
N LYS A 20 12.44 5.42 -10.57
CA LYS A 20 12.20 5.94 -9.23
C LYS A 20 10.80 5.56 -8.76
N ILE A 21 10.72 4.66 -7.78
CA ILE A 21 9.45 4.20 -7.21
C ILE A 21 9.24 4.85 -5.84
N GLY A 22 8.18 5.68 -5.74
CA GLY A 22 7.72 6.22 -4.46
C GLY A 22 6.90 5.19 -3.68
N TRP A 23 7.14 5.07 -2.37
CA TRP A 23 6.41 4.16 -1.51
C TRP A 23 6.31 4.67 -0.06
N THR A 24 5.31 4.16 0.67
CA THR A 24 5.13 4.39 2.11
C THR A 24 5.31 3.07 2.84
N ALA A 25 5.80 3.09 4.07
CA ALA A 25 6.04 1.89 4.88
C ALA A 25 4.72 1.28 5.41
N TRP A 26 3.80 0.97 4.50
CA TRP A 26 2.60 0.18 4.72
C TRP A 26 2.82 -1.21 4.12
N SER A 27 2.30 -2.23 4.76
CA SER A 27 2.69 -3.62 4.45
C SER A 27 2.42 -4.04 3.01
N ASP A 28 1.28 -3.65 2.46
CA ASP A 28 0.91 -3.91 1.06
C ASP A 28 1.79 -3.13 0.08
N ALA A 29 1.99 -1.84 0.33
CA ALA A 29 2.86 -0.98 -0.47
C ALA A 29 4.30 -1.46 -0.47
N GLU A 30 4.83 -1.86 0.70
CA GLU A 30 6.20 -2.35 0.84
C GLU A 30 6.41 -3.65 0.06
N PHE A 31 5.51 -4.63 0.22
CA PHE A 31 5.64 -5.91 -0.49
C PHE A 31 5.55 -5.71 -2.01
N VAL A 32 4.52 -5.03 -2.50
CA VAL A 32 4.32 -4.80 -3.94
C VAL A 32 5.49 -4.02 -4.55
N THR A 33 6.00 -3.02 -3.83
CA THR A 33 7.13 -2.20 -4.30
C THR A 33 8.43 -3.00 -4.38
N LYS A 34 8.73 -3.81 -3.36
CA LYS A 34 9.94 -4.65 -3.35
C LYS A 34 9.85 -5.78 -4.39
N LEU A 35 8.66 -6.36 -4.59
CA LEU A 35 8.43 -7.34 -5.65
C LEU A 35 8.66 -6.72 -7.03
N ALA A 36 8.07 -5.55 -7.28
CA ALA A 36 8.25 -4.85 -8.55
C ALA A 36 9.73 -4.48 -8.80
N LYS A 37 10.42 -3.92 -7.78
CA LYS A 37 11.84 -3.63 -7.86
C LYS A 37 12.64 -4.85 -8.29
N ARG A 38 12.46 -5.96 -7.61
CA ARG A 38 13.20 -7.21 -7.88
C ARG A 38 12.98 -7.70 -9.32
N ILE A 39 11.72 -7.69 -9.78
CA ILE A 39 11.40 -8.11 -11.16
C ILE A 39 12.00 -7.14 -12.18
N ILE A 40 11.92 -5.83 -11.95
CA ILE A 40 12.47 -4.83 -12.87
C ILE A 40 13.98 -4.99 -13.01
N GLU A 41 14.69 -5.13 -11.89
CA GLU A 41 16.15 -5.29 -11.90
C GLU A 41 16.60 -6.59 -12.54
N GLU A 42 15.88 -7.70 -12.33
CA GLU A 42 16.25 -9.02 -12.86
C GLU A 42 15.81 -9.26 -14.31
N ARG A 43 14.73 -8.63 -14.77
CA ARG A 43 14.10 -8.99 -16.03
C ARG A 43 14.15 -7.89 -17.10
N PHE A 44 14.37 -6.62 -16.72
CA PHE A 44 14.42 -5.49 -17.65
C PHE A 44 15.78 -4.81 -17.72
N ASP A 45 16.74 -5.23 -16.90
CA ASP A 45 18.08 -4.62 -16.85
C ASP A 45 17.99 -3.10 -16.57
N ARG A 46 17.13 -2.72 -15.62
CA ARG A 46 16.95 -1.35 -15.13
C ARG A 46 17.34 -1.26 -13.66
N GLU A 47 17.96 -0.16 -13.28
CA GLU A 47 18.20 0.17 -11.87
C GLU A 47 16.92 0.72 -11.23
N VAL A 48 16.61 0.37 -9.97
CA VAL A 48 15.42 0.88 -9.27
C VAL A 48 15.83 1.58 -7.97
N GLU A 49 15.52 2.87 -7.91
CA GLU A 49 15.64 3.68 -6.69
C GLU A 49 14.30 3.70 -5.94
N LEU A 50 14.30 3.26 -4.69
CA LEU A 50 13.11 3.30 -3.82
C LEU A 50 13.12 4.58 -2.98
N LEU A 51 12.12 5.42 -3.16
CA LEU A 51 11.95 6.69 -2.44
C LEU A 51 10.86 6.53 -1.38
N GLN A 52 11.26 6.25 -0.13
CA GLN A 52 10.34 6.14 0.98
C GLN A 52 9.89 7.53 1.44
N THR A 53 8.60 7.80 1.39
CA THR A 53 8.00 9.05 1.84
C THR A 53 6.51 8.88 2.12
N ASP A 54 5.87 9.87 2.73
CA ASP A 54 4.42 9.89 2.94
C ASP A 54 3.66 9.99 1.62
N ILE A 55 2.36 9.67 1.64
CA ILE A 55 1.53 9.58 0.43
C ILE A 55 1.40 10.91 -0.32
N ALA A 56 1.27 12.04 0.38
CA ALA A 56 1.12 13.35 -0.25
C ALA A 56 2.37 13.77 -1.04
N PRO A 57 3.61 13.67 -0.52
CA PRO A 57 4.84 13.84 -1.29
C PRO A 57 4.97 12.90 -2.49
N GLN A 58 4.45 11.66 -2.46
CA GLN A 58 4.48 10.77 -3.61
C GLN A 58 3.65 11.32 -4.77
N TYR A 59 2.39 11.71 -4.53
CA TYR A 59 1.57 12.33 -5.57
C TYR A 59 2.19 13.65 -6.09
N GLN A 60 2.80 14.43 -5.21
CA GLN A 60 3.53 15.61 -5.63
C GLN A 60 4.75 15.24 -6.49
N GLY A 61 5.50 14.22 -6.11
CA GLY A 61 6.65 13.70 -6.85
C GLY A 61 6.28 13.23 -8.26
N LEU A 62 5.17 12.50 -8.41
CA LEU A 62 4.63 12.14 -9.73
C LEU A 62 4.31 13.38 -10.57
N SER A 63 3.69 14.41 -9.97
CA SER A 63 3.31 15.63 -10.68
C SER A 63 4.47 16.50 -11.10
N THR A 64 5.63 16.37 -10.46
CA THR A 64 6.87 17.13 -10.75
C THR A 64 7.91 16.30 -11.50
N GLY A 65 7.73 14.99 -11.63
CA GLY A 65 8.69 14.08 -12.25
C GLY A 65 9.87 13.70 -11.37
N SER A 66 9.83 13.97 -10.06
CA SER A 66 10.85 13.49 -9.11
C SER A 66 10.62 12.05 -8.66
N ILE A 67 9.44 11.50 -8.88
CA ILE A 67 9.04 10.10 -8.75
C ILE A 67 8.47 9.68 -10.10
N ASP A 68 8.85 8.52 -10.60
CA ASP A 68 8.36 7.98 -11.85
C ASP A 68 7.04 7.25 -11.69
N ILE A 69 6.93 6.45 -10.63
CA ILE A 69 5.77 5.60 -10.38
C ILE A 69 5.50 5.39 -8.90
N MET A 70 4.25 5.11 -8.56
CA MET A 70 3.75 4.73 -7.25
C MET A 70 2.80 3.54 -7.38
N LEU A 71 2.91 2.55 -6.48
CA LEU A 71 2.20 1.27 -6.57
C LEU A 71 1.10 1.10 -5.50
N MET A 72 0.44 2.19 -5.13
CA MET A 72 -0.51 2.16 -4.01
C MET A 72 -1.60 3.24 -4.10
N SER A 73 -2.06 3.55 -5.30
CA SER A 73 -3.16 4.48 -5.48
C SER A 73 -4.49 3.79 -5.21
N TRP A 74 -5.04 3.98 -4.01
CA TRP A 74 -6.34 3.45 -3.59
C TRP A 74 -7.47 4.31 -4.15
N GLN A 75 -8.35 3.69 -4.93
CA GLN A 75 -9.43 4.37 -5.65
C GLN A 75 -10.75 3.55 -5.54
N PRO A 76 -11.93 4.21 -5.49
CA PRO A 76 -12.11 5.64 -5.82
C PRO A 76 -12.01 6.61 -4.63
N ASP A 77 -12.14 6.14 -3.35
CA ASP A 77 -12.48 7.02 -2.23
C ASP A 77 -11.25 7.49 -1.44
N THR A 78 -10.36 6.56 -1.09
CA THR A 78 -9.26 6.82 -0.14
C THR A 78 -8.31 7.91 -0.63
N HIS A 79 -7.89 7.86 -1.88
CA HIS A 79 -6.95 8.81 -2.48
C HIS A 79 -7.59 9.78 -3.48
N ALA A 80 -8.94 9.93 -3.46
CA ALA A 80 -9.69 10.78 -4.38
C ALA A 80 -9.10 12.20 -4.49
N ASP A 81 -8.87 12.86 -3.35
CA ASP A 81 -8.35 14.23 -3.29
C ASP A 81 -6.96 14.38 -3.93
N TYR A 82 -6.12 13.36 -3.78
CA TYR A 82 -4.79 13.34 -4.40
C TYR A 82 -4.89 13.14 -5.91
N VAL A 83 -5.69 12.17 -6.34
CA VAL A 83 -5.92 11.87 -7.76
C VAL A 83 -6.52 13.07 -8.48
N GLU A 84 -7.52 13.73 -7.91
CA GLU A 84 -8.10 14.94 -8.49
C GLU A 84 -7.07 16.06 -8.65
N ARG A 85 -6.22 16.28 -7.64
CA ARG A 85 -5.22 17.36 -7.64
C ARG A 85 -4.13 17.18 -8.68
N VAL A 86 -3.72 15.95 -8.96
CA VAL A 86 -2.58 15.67 -9.85
C VAL A 86 -2.96 14.96 -11.15
N GLY A 87 -4.23 14.59 -11.34
CA GLY A 87 -4.68 13.70 -12.42
C GLY A 87 -4.25 14.12 -13.82
N ALA A 88 -4.19 15.43 -14.11
CA ALA A 88 -3.72 15.95 -15.40
C ALA A 88 -2.22 15.72 -15.66
N LYS A 89 -1.44 15.35 -14.65
CA LYS A 89 0.02 15.17 -14.69
C LYS A 89 0.46 13.73 -14.46
N THR A 90 -0.50 12.84 -14.31
CA THR A 90 -0.25 11.42 -14.02
C THR A 90 -1.03 10.53 -14.97
N VAL A 91 -0.60 9.30 -15.10
CA VAL A 91 -1.29 8.26 -15.86
C VAL A 91 -1.48 7.02 -14.99
N ASN A 92 -2.69 6.48 -15.00
CA ASN A 92 -2.98 5.18 -14.39
C ASN A 92 -2.48 4.09 -15.34
N LEU A 93 -1.48 3.33 -14.93
CA LEU A 93 -0.88 2.26 -15.75
C LEU A 93 -1.69 0.97 -15.67
N GLY A 94 -2.36 0.72 -14.56
CA GLY A 94 -3.14 -0.49 -14.42
C GLY A 94 -3.54 -0.81 -12.98
N LEU A 95 -4.33 -1.86 -12.88
CA LEU A 95 -4.83 -2.40 -11.64
C LEU A 95 -3.80 -3.35 -11.02
N LEU A 96 -3.45 -3.14 -9.75
CA LEU A 96 -2.56 -4.04 -8.99
C LEU A 96 -3.35 -5.12 -8.25
N TYR A 97 -4.40 -4.75 -7.53
CA TYR A 97 -5.30 -5.68 -6.85
C TYR A 97 -6.65 -5.04 -6.57
N THR A 98 -7.66 -5.89 -6.36
CA THR A 98 -9.06 -5.50 -6.08
C THR A 98 -9.50 -5.97 -4.70
N HIS A 99 -10.73 -5.61 -4.32
CA HIS A 99 -11.33 -5.97 -3.04
C HIS A 99 -10.54 -5.44 -1.84
N ALA A 100 -9.75 -4.39 -2.05
CA ALA A 100 -9.14 -3.66 -0.97
C ALA A 100 -10.22 -2.99 -0.11
N ARG A 101 -10.05 -2.98 1.21
CA ARG A 101 -11.05 -2.47 2.14
C ARG A 101 -10.38 -1.70 3.27
N LEU A 102 -10.94 -0.55 3.60
CA LEU A 102 -10.65 0.16 4.84
C LEU A 102 -11.69 -0.17 5.92
N GLY A 103 -11.32 0.05 7.18
CA GLY A 103 -12.25 -0.08 8.29
C GLY A 103 -11.58 0.15 9.63
N TRP A 104 -12.38 0.15 10.67
CA TRP A 104 -11.87 0.01 12.03
C TRP A 104 -11.99 -1.44 12.46
N ALA A 105 -10.90 -1.98 12.97
CA ALA A 105 -10.81 -3.38 13.38
C ALA A 105 -10.59 -3.51 14.88
N VAL A 106 -11.12 -4.61 15.42
CA VAL A 106 -11.00 -4.99 16.83
C VAL A 106 -10.60 -6.45 16.95
N PRO A 107 -9.91 -6.85 18.04
CA PRO A 107 -9.70 -8.27 18.35
C PRO A 107 -11.03 -9.02 18.44
N ALA A 108 -11.07 -10.26 17.91
CA ALA A 108 -12.26 -11.11 17.98
C ALA A 108 -12.62 -11.54 19.41
N SER A 109 -11.68 -11.44 20.36
CA SER A 109 -11.92 -11.65 21.79
C SER A 109 -12.90 -10.64 22.39
N ILE A 110 -13.03 -9.44 21.78
CA ILE A 110 -14.06 -8.47 22.21
C ILE A 110 -15.44 -8.99 21.78
N PRO A 111 -16.40 -9.18 22.73
CA PRO A 111 -17.70 -9.73 22.41
C PRO A 111 -18.44 -8.91 21.36
N ALA A 112 -18.90 -9.54 20.30
CA ALA A 112 -19.68 -8.86 19.24
C ALA A 112 -21.03 -8.31 19.77
N SER A 113 -21.53 -8.84 20.88
CA SER A 113 -22.71 -8.32 21.57
C SER A 113 -22.48 -6.98 22.28
N GLU A 114 -21.20 -6.61 22.49
CA GLU A 114 -20.83 -5.34 23.14
C GLU A 114 -20.30 -4.32 22.14
N LEU A 115 -19.54 -4.79 21.10
CA LEU A 115 -18.94 -3.91 20.10
C LEU A 115 -18.88 -4.63 18.75
N SER A 116 -19.85 -4.42 17.88
CA SER A 116 -19.91 -4.97 16.51
C SER A 116 -19.93 -3.89 15.42
N SER A 117 -20.33 -2.68 15.77
CA SER A 117 -20.53 -1.56 14.86
C SER A 117 -19.86 -0.30 15.40
N ILE A 118 -19.56 0.63 14.52
CA ILE A 118 -19.11 1.98 14.88
C ILE A 118 -20.15 2.69 15.76
N GLU A 119 -21.44 2.40 15.58
CA GLU A 119 -22.52 2.93 16.43
C GLU A 119 -22.39 2.52 17.90
N ASP A 120 -21.84 1.32 18.19
CA ASP A 120 -21.68 0.82 19.55
C ASP A 120 -20.64 1.61 20.36
N LEU A 121 -19.74 2.32 19.70
CA LEU A 121 -18.76 3.21 20.33
C LEU A 121 -19.42 4.36 21.09
N LYS A 122 -20.69 4.69 20.84
CA LYS A 122 -21.46 5.69 21.60
C LYS A 122 -21.79 5.23 23.03
N ASN A 123 -21.71 3.91 23.28
CA ASN A 123 -21.95 3.36 24.60
C ASN A 123 -20.83 3.82 25.57
N PRO A 124 -21.18 4.50 26.67
CA PRO A 124 -20.16 4.96 27.64
C PRO A 124 -19.29 3.83 28.21
N ALA A 125 -19.88 2.64 28.42
CA ALA A 125 -19.11 1.52 28.94
C ALA A 125 -18.07 0.99 27.92
N VAL A 126 -18.39 1.04 26.62
CA VAL A 126 -17.45 0.71 25.55
C VAL A 126 -16.34 1.77 25.47
N ARG A 127 -16.73 3.04 25.50
CA ARG A 127 -15.77 4.15 25.47
C ARG A 127 -14.80 4.09 26.64
N ASP A 128 -15.29 3.82 27.85
CA ASP A 128 -14.46 3.76 29.05
C ASP A 128 -13.45 2.60 28.99
N ARG A 129 -13.82 1.46 28.38
CA ARG A 129 -12.90 0.32 28.12
C ARG A 129 -11.84 0.61 27.07
N LEU A 130 -12.10 1.53 26.16
CA LEU A 130 -11.21 1.96 25.09
C LEU A 130 -10.45 3.24 25.46
N ASP A 131 -10.60 3.77 26.68
CA ASP A 131 -10.08 5.08 27.09
C ASP A 131 -10.41 6.21 26.07
N GLY A 132 -11.56 6.10 25.38
CA GLY A 132 -11.95 7.01 24.32
C GLY A 132 -10.95 7.08 23.14
N THR A 133 -10.21 6.03 22.87
CA THR A 133 -9.11 6.05 21.90
C THR A 133 -9.38 5.15 20.70
N ILE A 134 -9.15 5.68 19.49
CA ILE A 134 -9.03 4.92 18.25
C ILE A 134 -7.58 5.06 17.80
N THR A 135 -6.88 3.93 17.66
CA THR A 135 -5.47 3.92 17.27
C THR A 135 -5.33 3.96 15.75
N GLY A 136 -4.78 5.05 15.26
CA GLY A 136 -4.63 5.34 13.83
C GLY A 136 -3.23 5.18 13.30
N ILE A 137 -3.09 5.49 12.01
CA ILE A 137 -1.84 5.48 11.26
C ILE A 137 -1.38 6.91 10.92
N ASP A 138 -0.58 7.06 9.88
CA ASP A 138 0.06 8.32 9.48
C ASP A 138 -0.94 9.47 9.30
N PRO A 139 -0.59 10.69 9.73
CA PRO A 139 -1.50 11.84 9.67
C PRO A 139 -2.01 12.19 8.27
N GLY A 140 -1.21 11.92 7.23
CA GLY A 140 -1.53 12.19 5.82
C GLY A 140 -2.27 11.07 5.11
N ALA A 141 -2.47 9.91 5.76
CA ALA A 141 -3.16 8.78 5.14
C ALA A 141 -4.64 9.11 4.87
N GLY A 142 -5.18 8.61 3.75
CA GLY A 142 -6.60 8.73 3.43
C GLY A 142 -7.48 8.08 4.50
N LEU A 143 -7.07 6.93 5.03
CA LEU A 143 -7.75 6.27 6.17
C LEU A 143 -7.81 7.16 7.42
N THR A 144 -6.76 7.95 7.70
CA THR A 144 -6.76 8.91 8.81
C THR A 144 -7.77 10.04 8.58
N ARG A 145 -7.88 10.55 7.34
CA ARG A 145 -8.90 11.54 6.96
C ARG A 145 -10.30 10.97 7.14
N LEU A 146 -10.58 9.81 6.55
CA LEU A 146 -11.89 9.13 6.66
C LEU A 146 -12.23 8.78 8.12
N SER A 147 -11.23 8.41 8.93
CA SER A 147 -11.46 8.12 10.36
C SER A 147 -11.86 9.36 11.15
N ARG A 148 -11.30 10.54 10.85
CA ARG A 148 -11.76 11.81 11.46
C ARG A 148 -13.18 12.14 11.05
N GLU A 149 -13.49 11.97 9.77
CA GLU A 149 -14.84 12.15 9.25
C GLU A 149 -15.84 11.18 9.88
N ALA A 150 -15.43 9.94 10.13
CA ALA A 150 -16.27 8.95 10.83
C ALA A 150 -16.55 9.36 12.26
N ILE A 151 -15.54 9.83 13.02
CA ILE A 151 -15.74 10.32 14.39
C ILE A 151 -16.81 11.44 14.42
N GLU A 152 -16.72 12.40 13.50
CA GLU A 152 -17.68 13.49 13.40
C GLU A 152 -19.07 12.99 12.96
N THR A 153 -19.16 12.22 11.88
CA THR A 153 -20.41 11.75 11.28
C THR A 153 -21.18 10.84 12.23
N TYR A 154 -20.49 10.01 13.00
CA TYR A 154 -21.11 9.16 14.01
C TYR A 154 -21.37 9.88 15.33
N GLY A 155 -20.85 11.09 15.53
CA GLY A 155 -20.99 11.86 16.78
C GLY A 155 -20.34 11.13 17.95
N LEU A 156 -19.11 10.66 17.77
CA LEU A 156 -18.36 9.92 18.78
C LEU A 156 -17.69 10.92 19.78
N GLU A 157 -18.50 11.56 20.58
CA GLU A 157 -18.01 12.50 21.59
C GLU A 157 -17.12 11.80 22.62
N GLY A 158 -15.95 12.39 22.88
CA GLY A 158 -14.97 11.86 23.83
C GLY A 158 -14.08 10.77 23.26
N TYR A 159 -14.10 10.56 21.93
CA TYR A 159 -13.09 9.77 21.23
C TYR A 159 -12.02 10.65 20.59
N GLU A 160 -10.79 10.18 20.67
CA GLU A 160 -9.63 10.78 19.99
C GLU A 160 -9.03 9.75 19.02
N LEU A 161 -8.75 10.21 17.80
CA LEU A 161 -7.94 9.44 16.86
C LEU A 161 -6.46 9.66 17.17
N GLN A 162 -5.84 8.69 17.82
CA GLN A 162 -4.41 8.71 18.13
C GLN A 162 -3.61 8.33 16.88
N VAL A 163 -3.14 9.33 16.12
CA VAL A 163 -2.33 9.11 14.93
C VAL A 163 -0.91 8.66 15.27
N SER A 164 -0.35 7.77 14.47
CA SER A 164 0.97 7.19 14.65
C SER A 164 1.62 6.90 13.29
N SER A 165 2.23 5.75 13.13
CA SER A 165 2.60 5.13 11.85
C SER A 165 1.93 3.76 11.74
N GLY A 166 1.94 3.15 10.56
CA GLY A 166 1.47 1.77 10.40
C GLY A 166 2.14 0.80 11.39
N ALA A 167 3.46 0.91 11.56
CA ALA A 167 4.22 0.12 12.54
C ALA A 167 3.83 0.44 13.98
N GLY A 168 3.57 1.70 14.31
CA GLY A 168 3.13 2.12 15.65
C GLY A 168 1.75 1.56 16.00
N MET A 169 0.80 1.61 15.06
CA MET A 169 -0.54 1.04 15.20
C MET A 169 -0.47 -0.48 15.42
N THR A 170 0.26 -1.22 14.59
CA THR A 170 0.38 -2.68 14.72
C THR A 170 1.12 -3.09 16.00
N ALA A 171 2.08 -2.31 16.47
CA ALA A 171 2.72 -2.52 17.77
C ALA A 171 1.73 -2.31 18.94
N ALA A 172 0.83 -1.31 18.86
CA ALA A 172 -0.22 -1.11 19.86
C ALA A 172 -1.22 -2.27 19.84
N LEU A 173 -1.66 -2.70 18.66
CA LEU A 173 -2.53 -3.88 18.50
C LEU A 173 -1.90 -5.12 19.11
N THR A 174 -0.63 -5.41 18.80
CA THR A 174 0.10 -6.56 19.34
C THR A 174 0.15 -6.55 20.87
N ARG A 175 0.37 -5.38 21.48
CA ARG A 175 0.38 -5.25 22.94
C ARG A 175 -0.99 -5.49 23.54
N ALA A 176 -2.05 -4.94 22.94
CA ALA A 176 -3.42 -5.11 23.42
C ALA A 176 -3.86 -6.58 23.33
N VAL A 177 -3.63 -7.25 22.18
CA VAL A 177 -3.96 -8.68 22.03
C VAL A 177 -3.24 -9.54 23.05
N ARG A 178 -1.94 -9.30 23.32
CA ARG A 178 -1.18 -10.07 24.32
C ARG A 178 -1.67 -9.89 25.76
N ARG A 179 -2.35 -8.78 26.05
CA ARG A 179 -2.88 -8.47 27.39
C ARG A 179 -4.36 -8.74 27.53
N ASP A 180 -5.01 -9.13 26.44
CA ASP A 180 -6.47 -9.23 26.33
C ASP A 180 -7.17 -7.88 26.63
N ASP A 181 -6.49 -6.78 26.25
CA ASP A 181 -7.01 -5.41 26.36
C ASP A 181 -7.88 -5.06 25.15
N TRP A 182 -8.88 -4.21 25.41
CA TRP A 182 -9.70 -3.67 24.31
C TRP A 182 -8.92 -2.63 23.51
N ILE A 183 -9.06 -2.71 22.20
CA ILE A 183 -8.48 -1.74 21.27
C ILE A 183 -9.33 -1.65 20.01
N VAL A 184 -9.45 -0.45 19.47
CA VAL A 184 -9.89 -0.18 18.09
C VAL A 184 -8.70 0.35 17.32
N VAL A 185 -8.38 -0.29 16.20
CA VAL A 185 -7.34 0.18 15.28
C VAL A 185 -7.95 0.55 13.93
N THR A 186 -7.39 1.56 13.28
CA THR A 186 -7.66 1.78 11.86
C THR A 186 -6.93 0.70 11.07
N GLY A 187 -7.63 0.04 10.15
CA GLY A 187 -7.07 -1.10 9.42
C GLY A 187 -7.49 -1.11 7.96
N TRP A 188 -6.76 -1.90 7.19
CA TRP A 188 -7.09 -2.16 5.78
C TRP A 188 -6.79 -3.60 5.41
N SER A 189 -7.46 -4.08 4.39
CA SER A 189 -7.16 -5.36 3.74
C SER A 189 -6.75 -5.11 2.29
N PRO A 190 -5.66 -5.72 1.82
CA PRO A 190 -4.86 -6.77 2.47
C PRO A 190 -3.87 -6.19 3.50
N HIS A 191 -3.67 -6.87 4.62
CA HIS A 191 -2.70 -6.54 5.65
C HIS A 191 -2.33 -7.80 6.44
N TRP A 192 -1.04 -7.99 6.78
CA TRP A 192 -0.56 -9.16 7.50
C TRP A 192 -1.24 -9.39 8.86
N MET A 193 -1.71 -8.32 9.51
CA MET A 193 -2.32 -8.40 10.84
C MET A 193 -3.55 -9.31 10.89
N PHE A 194 -4.29 -9.45 9.77
CA PHE A 194 -5.44 -10.36 9.70
C PHE A 194 -5.03 -11.84 9.56
N GLY A 195 -3.78 -12.12 9.19
CA GLY A 195 -3.19 -13.46 9.26
C GLY A 195 -2.57 -13.78 10.63
N ALA A 196 -2.08 -12.74 11.33
CA ALA A 196 -1.40 -12.89 12.60
C ALA A 196 -2.36 -12.91 13.82
N PHE A 197 -3.49 -12.22 13.74
CA PHE A 197 -4.46 -12.04 14.82
C PHE A 197 -5.87 -12.34 14.33
N GLU A 198 -6.70 -12.89 15.21
CA GLU A 198 -8.14 -12.99 14.98
C GLU A 198 -8.76 -11.61 15.16
N LEU A 199 -8.98 -10.91 14.03
CA LEU A 199 -9.56 -9.58 13.99
C LEU A 199 -10.88 -9.59 13.24
N ARG A 200 -11.75 -8.64 13.56
CA ARG A 200 -12.94 -8.33 12.77
C ARG A 200 -13.07 -6.84 12.58
N TYR A 201 -13.60 -6.45 11.44
CA TYR A 201 -14.01 -5.07 11.22
C TYR A 201 -15.30 -4.75 11.98
N LEU A 202 -15.40 -3.53 12.47
CA LEU A 202 -16.67 -2.96 12.90
C LEU A 202 -17.53 -2.65 11.70
N ASP A 203 -18.83 -2.88 11.82
CA ASP A 203 -19.80 -2.46 10.81
C ASP A 203 -19.85 -0.94 10.71
N ASP A 204 -19.83 -0.43 9.49
CA ASP A 204 -19.95 0.99 9.15
C ASP A 204 -21.28 1.25 8.42
N PRO A 205 -22.41 1.34 9.13
CA PRO A 205 -23.73 1.47 8.51
C PRO A 205 -23.94 2.79 7.77
N LYS A 206 -23.10 3.81 8.02
CA LYS A 206 -23.15 5.08 7.29
C LYS A 206 -22.20 5.11 6.09
N GLY A 207 -21.33 4.10 5.93
CA GLY A 207 -20.41 3.95 4.80
C GLY A 207 -19.32 5.03 4.73
N VAL A 208 -18.95 5.62 5.86
CA VAL A 208 -17.98 6.73 5.90
C VAL A 208 -16.56 6.26 5.57
N LEU A 209 -16.23 5.02 5.97
CA LEU A 209 -14.92 4.42 5.68
C LEU A 209 -14.83 3.82 4.27
N GLY A 210 -15.85 4.03 3.44
CA GLY A 210 -15.89 3.60 2.06
C GLY A 210 -16.37 2.17 1.87
N SER A 211 -16.19 1.69 0.65
CA SER A 211 -16.53 0.33 0.23
C SER A 211 -15.28 -0.42 -0.23
N PHE A 212 -15.46 -1.48 -1.01
CA PHE A 212 -14.30 -2.14 -1.65
C PHE A 212 -13.67 -1.24 -2.71
N GLU A 213 -12.37 -1.10 -2.62
CA GLU A 213 -11.54 -0.30 -3.52
C GLU A 213 -10.65 -1.16 -4.41
N ARG A 214 -10.04 -0.46 -5.36
CA ARG A 214 -9.02 -0.98 -6.27
C ARG A 214 -7.73 -0.22 -6.05
N VAL A 215 -6.61 -0.93 -6.06
CA VAL A 215 -5.30 -0.31 -5.93
C VAL A 215 -4.59 -0.34 -7.27
N HIS A 216 -4.07 0.80 -7.66
CA HIS A 216 -3.52 1.03 -9.00
C HIS A 216 -2.04 1.44 -8.96
N ALA A 217 -1.32 1.05 -10.01
CA ALA A 217 -0.04 1.64 -10.37
C ALA A 217 -0.30 2.97 -11.09
N VAL A 218 0.27 4.05 -10.55
CA VAL A 218 0.15 5.40 -11.13
C VAL A 218 1.53 5.96 -11.39
N ALA A 219 1.77 6.43 -12.63
CA ALA A 219 3.02 7.01 -13.04
C ALA A 219 2.89 8.49 -13.40
N ARG A 220 4.03 9.20 -13.43
CA ARG A 220 4.09 10.54 -14.00
C ARG A 220 3.72 10.54 -15.48
N MET A 221 3.20 11.64 -15.96
CA MET A 221 2.98 11.82 -17.40
C MET A 221 4.33 11.68 -18.15
N GLY A 222 4.29 10.98 -19.29
CA GLY A 222 5.48 10.72 -20.11
C GLY A 222 6.23 9.42 -19.76
N PHE A 223 6.00 8.82 -18.60
CA PHE A 223 6.70 7.58 -18.20
C PHE A 223 6.54 6.45 -19.20
N TYR A 224 5.34 6.29 -19.79
CA TYR A 224 5.11 5.26 -20.82
C TYR A 224 5.98 5.45 -22.08
N GLN A 225 6.25 6.69 -22.46
CA GLN A 225 7.11 7.00 -23.60
C GLN A 225 8.60 6.81 -23.29
N ASP A 226 8.97 7.06 -22.04
CA ASP A 226 10.36 6.93 -21.58
C ASP A 226 10.77 5.47 -21.40
N ASP A 227 9.88 4.62 -20.84
CA ASP A 227 10.12 3.19 -20.67
C ASP A 227 8.85 2.36 -20.92
N VAL A 228 8.62 1.99 -22.19
CA VAL A 228 7.44 1.24 -22.61
C VAL A 228 7.41 -0.18 -22.05
N GLU A 229 8.56 -0.80 -21.80
CA GLU A 229 8.66 -2.17 -21.30
C GLU A 229 8.23 -2.22 -19.84
N VAL A 230 8.78 -1.36 -18.98
CA VAL A 230 8.42 -1.25 -17.57
C VAL A 230 6.97 -0.76 -17.40
N ALA A 231 6.51 0.19 -18.21
CA ALA A 231 5.11 0.61 -18.19
C ALA A 231 4.16 -0.53 -18.59
N GLY A 232 4.53 -1.31 -19.60
CA GLY A 232 3.81 -2.53 -20.00
C GLY A 232 3.75 -3.58 -18.91
N PHE A 233 4.86 -3.80 -18.20
CA PHE A 233 4.90 -4.67 -17.01
C PHE A 233 3.86 -4.23 -15.97
N PHE A 234 3.85 -2.96 -15.57
CA PHE A 234 2.89 -2.47 -14.58
C PHE A 234 1.44 -2.54 -15.03
N SER A 235 1.17 -2.44 -16.33
CA SER A 235 -0.19 -2.60 -16.86
C SER A 235 -0.73 -4.03 -16.72
N ARG A 236 0.15 -5.01 -16.55
CA ARG A 236 -0.18 -6.45 -16.43
C ARG A 236 0.01 -6.99 -15.02
N MET A 237 0.74 -6.28 -14.14
CA MET A 237 1.06 -6.71 -12.78
C MET A 237 -0.20 -6.70 -11.91
N GLN A 238 -0.86 -7.85 -11.82
CA GLN A 238 -2.05 -8.01 -10.97
C GLN A 238 -1.83 -9.15 -9.98
N LEU A 239 -2.05 -8.85 -8.70
CA LEU A 239 -1.90 -9.79 -7.60
C LEU A 239 -3.27 -10.23 -7.09
N PRO A 240 -3.55 -11.53 -6.95
CA PRO A 240 -4.67 -11.98 -6.14
C PRO A 240 -4.49 -11.49 -4.70
N ILE A 241 -5.57 -10.97 -4.11
CA ILE A 241 -5.50 -10.36 -2.78
C ILE A 241 -5.08 -11.36 -1.69
N ASP A 242 -5.52 -12.62 -1.81
CA ASP A 242 -5.17 -13.66 -0.85
C ASP A 242 -3.68 -14.04 -0.93
N ASP A 243 -3.12 -14.11 -2.15
CA ASP A 243 -1.68 -14.35 -2.37
C ASP A 243 -0.86 -13.21 -1.76
N LEU A 244 -1.30 -11.96 -1.97
CA LEU A 244 -0.64 -10.77 -1.41
C LEU A 244 -0.68 -10.78 0.12
N GLN A 245 -1.83 -11.11 0.72
CA GLN A 245 -1.96 -11.18 2.17
C GLN A 245 -1.08 -12.28 2.78
N ALA A 246 -1.03 -13.46 2.15
CA ALA A 246 -0.17 -14.55 2.56
C ALA A 246 1.32 -14.18 2.46
N ALA A 247 1.72 -13.51 1.38
CA ALA A 247 3.09 -13.06 1.21
C ALA A 247 3.51 -12.00 2.22
N MET A 248 2.61 -11.08 2.57
CA MET A 248 2.87 -10.11 3.64
C MET A 248 2.98 -10.77 5.02
N TYR A 249 2.20 -11.81 5.30
CA TYR A 249 2.32 -12.58 6.53
C TYR A 249 3.67 -13.33 6.58
N GLU A 250 4.06 -13.96 5.50
CA GLU A 250 5.39 -14.60 5.37
C GLU A 250 6.52 -13.59 5.64
N ALA A 251 6.39 -12.36 5.13
CA ALA A 251 7.38 -11.31 5.35
C ALA A 251 7.54 -10.92 6.82
N GLN A 252 6.51 -11.09 7.65
CA GLN A 252 6.61 -10.87 9.10
C GLN A 252 7.29 -12.03 9.83
N GLU A 253 7.14 -13.26 9.34
CA GLU A 253 7.77 -14.46 9.92
C GLU A 253 9.24 -14.60 9.52
N THR A 254 9.62 -14.01 8.37
CA THR A 254 10.98 -14.10 7.79
C THR A 254 11.53 -12.70 7.51
N SER A 255 11.46 -12.28 6.25
CA SER A 255 11.78 -10.93 5.79
C SER A 255 10.99 -10.62 4.49
N TYR A 256 10.88 -9.33 4.14
CA TYR A 256 10.32 -8.96 2.84
C TYR A 256 11.15 -9.53 1.67
N GLU A 257 12.46 -9.64 1.82
CA GLU A 257 13.34 -10.17 0.78
C GLU A 257 13.08 -11.67 0.55
N ASP A 258 12.98 -12.44 1.62
CA ASP A 258 12.67 -13.87 1.55
C ASP A 258 11.25 -14.12 1.01
N ALA A 259 10.27 -13.34 1.48
CA ALA A 259 8.89 -13.43 1.03
C ALA A 259 8.74 -13.09 -0.46
N VAL A 260 9.45 -12.06 -0.96
CA VAL A 260 9.50 -11.72 -2.38
C VAL A 260 10.14 -12.83 -3.20
N THR A 261 11.26 -13.37 -2.73
CA THR A 261 11.93 -14.49 -3.40
C THR A 261 11.00 -15.70 -3.52
N LYS A 262 10.37 -16.09 -2.42
CA LYS A 262 9.41 -17.20 -2.38
C LYS A 262 8.16 -16.94 -3.26
N TYR A 263 7.68 -15.70 -3.29
CA TYR A 263 6.56 -15.33 -4.17
C TYR A 263 6.93 -15.51 -5.64
N ILE A 264 8.13 -15.07 -6.05
CA ILE A 264 8.64 -15.20 -7.42
C ILE A 264 8.77 -16.68 -7.78
N GLU A 265 9.39 -17.50 -6.92
CA GLU A 265 9.56 -18.94 -7.15
C GLU A 265 8.22 -19.68 -7.34
N ASN A 266 7.19 -19.30 -6.58
CA ASN A 266 5.88 -19.94 -6.62
C ASN A 266 4.96 -19.43 -7.72
N ASN A 267 5.29 -18.32 -8.40
CA ASN A 267 4.41 -17.65 -9.37
C ASN A 267 5.11 -17.38 -10.71
N GLY A 268 6.07 -18.23 -11.13
CA GLY A 268 6.88 -18.03 -12.32
C GLY A 268 6.07 -17.69 -13.57
N ASP A 269 5.06 -18.50 -13.91
CA ASP A 269 4.21 -18.29 -15.09
C ASP A 269 3.48 -16.95 -15.07
N ARG A 270 2.99 -16.54 -13.89
CA ARG A 270 2.33 -15.24 -13.70
C ARG A 270 3.31 -14.09 -13.91
N ILE A 271 4.52 -14.20 -13.39
CA ILE A 271 5.56 -13.19 -13.53
C ILE A 271 6.05 -13.12 -14.97
N ASP A 272 6.21 -14.25 -15.65
CA ASP A 272 6.55 -14.30 -17.07
C ASP A 272 5.48 -13.59 -17.90
N TYR A 273 4.19 -13.82 -17.62
CA TYR A 273 3.12 -13.05 -18.26
C TYR A 273 3.21 -11.55 -17.96
N TRP A 274 3.50 -11.14 -16.73
CA TRP A 274 3.65 -9.71 -16.42
C TRP A 274 4.78 -9.06 -17.21
N VAL A 275 5.88 -9.78 -17.37
CA VAL A 275 7.07 -9.30 -18.08
C VAL A 275 6.85 -9.28 -19.58
N THR A 276 6.40 -10.39 -20.17
CA THR A 276 6.35 -10.56 -21.64
C THR A 276 5.00 -10.22 -22.25
N GLY A 277 3.90 -10.40 -21.51
CA GLY A 277 2.53 -10.34 -22.03
C GLY A 277 2.12 -11.62 -22.78
N GLU A 278 2.93 -12.65 -22.79
CA GLU A 278 2.65 -13.95 -23.43
C GLU A 278 2.11 -14.94 -22.37
N LEU A 279 1.12 -15.77 -22.76
CA LEU A 279 0.49 -16.81 -21.93
C LEU A 279 1.13 -18.16 -22.21
#